data_b3153c427430ccbd57b2dd0167083ce6
#
_entry.id   b3153c427430ccbd57b2dd0167083ce6
#
_cell.length_a   1.000
_cell.length_b   1.000
_cell.length_c   1.000
_cell.angle_alpha   90.00
_cell.angle_beta   90.00
_cell.angle_gamma   90.00
#
_symmetry.space_group_name_H-M   'P 1'
#
loop_
_entity.id
_entity.type
_entity.pdbx_description
1 polymer ?
#
loop_
_entity_poly.entity_id
_entity_poly.type
_entity_poly.pdbx_seq_one_letter_code
_entity_poly.pdbx_strand_id
1 'polypeptide(L)'
;MEKEDRRSAPRVKVNLPARWEGVLSRESATVTSLSQTGCFVLTAGLVEERELIWLEIAIPQVEPVSVWAEVVDQAYEIGFAVRFTSSSDEDEQRLTTYITEELKAAAN
;
A
#
# COMPACT_ATOMS: atom_id res chain seq x y z
N MET A 1 19.22 0.82 -15.67
CA MET A 1 18.01 0.27 -16.20
C MET A 1 17.03 -0.04 -15.14
N GLU A 2 17.43 -0.85 -14.21
CA GLU A 2 16.46 -1.16 -13.18
C GLU A 2 15.95 0.03 -12.47
N LYS A 3 16.72 1.10 -12.49
CA LYS A 3 16.25 2.29 -11.85
C LYS A 3 15.01 2.83 -12.51
N GLU A 4 14.93 2.71 -13.80
CA GLU A 4 13.75 3.17 -14.49
C GLU A 4 12.55 2.38 -14.08
N ASP A 5 12.74 1.09 -13.85
CA ASP A 5 11.61 0.28 -13.46
C ASP A 5 10.99 0.78 -12.18
N ARG A 6 11.83 1.12 -11.21
CA ARG A 6 11.29 1.63 -9.97
C ARG A 6 10.56 2.94 -10.17
N ARG A 7 11.05 3.75 -11.08
CA ARG A 7 10.40 5.03 -11.32
C ARG A 7 9.16 4.93 -12.15
N SER A 8 8.98 3.80 -12.82
CA SER A 8 7.82 3.66 -13.67
C SER A 8 6.54 3.44 -12.88
N ALA A 9 6.62 3.32 -11.56
CA ALA A 9 5.44 3.18 -10.72
C ALA A 9 5.22 4.47 -9.94
N PRO A 10 4.52 5.43 -10.54
CA PRO A 10 4.33 6.72 -9.87
C PRO A 10 3.53 6.57 -8.59
N ARG A 11 3.82 7.45 -7.65
CA ARG A 11 3.16 7.44 -6.36
C ARG A 11 2.22 8.61 -6.24
N VAL A 12 1.14 8.39 -5.49
CA VAL A 12 0.23 9.46 -5.15
C VAL A 12 0.18 9.60 -3.64
N LYS A 13 0.02 10.81 -3.17
CA LYS A 13 -0.20 11.05 -1.76
C LYS A 13 -1.67 10.85 -1.47
N VAL A 14 -1.94 10.03 -0.46
CA VAL A 14 -3.31 9.66 -0.13
C VAL A 14 -3.45 9.65 1.38
N ASN A 15 -4.66 9.38 1.82
CA ASN A 15 -4.95 9.28 3.24
C ASN A 15 -6.08 8.27 3.37
N LEU A 16 -5.74 7.01 3.18
CA LEU A 16 -6.74 5.96 3.07
C LEU A 16 -6.74 5.10 4.33
N PRO A 17 -7.91 4.89 4.93
CA PRO A 17 -7.99 3.95 6.05
C PRO A 17 -7.61 2.57 5.60
N ALA A 18 -6.98 1.82 6.49
CA ALA A 18 -6.52 0.48 6.16
C ALA A 18 -6.47 -0.36 7.43
N ARG A 19 -6.33 -1.64 7.24
CA ARG A 19 -6.10 -2.60 8.31
C ARG A 19 -5.08 -3.59 7.81
N TRP A 20 -4.26 -4.09 8.73
CA TRP A 20 -3.28 -5.10 8.34
C TRP A 20 -3.14 -6.13 9.43
N GLU A 21 -2.67 -7.29 9.03
CA GLU A 21 -2.48 -8.40 9.94
C GLU A 21 -1.17 -9.08 9.58
N GLY A 22 -0.28 -9.17 10.55
CA GLY A 22 0.99 -9.86 10.40
C GLY A 22 1.11 -10.93 11.46
N VAL A 23 2.33 -11.39 11.67
CA VAL A 23 2.58 -12.44 12.65
C VAL A 23 2.41 -11.91 14.06
N LEU A 24 2.91 -10.71 14.32
CA LEU A 24 2.96 -10.16 15.67
C LEU A 24 1.80 -9.22 15.98
N SER A 25 1.19 -8.62 14.97
CA SER A 25 0.24 -7.55 15.22
C SER A 25 -0.91 -7.60 14.25
N ARG A 26 -2.02 -7.00 14.67
CA ARG A 26 -3.19 -6.78 13.83
C ARG A 26 -3.67 -5.38 14.20
N GLU A 27 -3.61 -4.43 13.25
CA GLU A 27 -3.81 -3.04 13.58
C GLU A 27 -4.56 -2.29 12.51
N SER A 28 -5.22 -1.21 12.93
CA SER A 28 -5.69 -0.20 11.99
C SER A 28 -4.51 0.64 11.54
N ALA A 29 -4.67 1.26 10.38
CA ALA A 29 -3.57 2.01 9.80
C ALA A 29 -4.12 3.04 8.83
N THR A 30 -3.21 3.86 8.32
CA THR A 30 -3.51 4.81 7.25
C THR A 30 -2.44 4.63 6.18
N VAL A 31 -2.89 4.45 4.93
CA VAL A 31 -1.97 4.41 3.81
C VAL A 31 -1.77 5.85 3.34
N THR A 32 -0.54 6.31 3.31
CA THR A 32 -0.24 7.71 3.02
C THR A 32 0.47 7.93 1.70
N SER A 33 1.05 6.89 1.12
CA SER A 33 1.72 6.99 -0.17
C SER A 33 1.43 5.69 -0.90
N LEU A 34 0.94 5.78 -2.12
CA LEU A 34 0.42 4.61 -2.80
C LEU A 34 0.89 4.58 -4.23
N SER A 35 1.33 3.41 -4.69
CA SER A 35 1.64 3.16 -6.09
C SER A 35 1.12 1.78 -6.43
N GLN A 36 1.30 1.38 -7.68
CA GLN A 36 0.86 0.05 -8.10
C GLN A 36 1.74 -1.05 -7.52
N THR A 37 2.93 -0.72 -7.04
CA THR A 37 3.84 -1.73 -6.53
C THR A 37 3.97 -1.75 -5.03
N GLY A 38 3.43 -0.76 -4.32
CA GLY A 38 3.53 -0.74 -2.87
C GLY A 38 3.00 0.52 -2.25
N CYS A 39 3.15 0.63 -0.94
CA CYS A 39 2.65 1.80 -0.24
C CYS A 39 3.37 1.95 1.08
N PHE A 40 3.14 3.10 1.73
CA PHE A 40 3.58 3.31 3.10
C PHE A 40 2.38 3.16 4.03
N VAL A 41 2.58 2.41 5.11
CA VAL A 41 1.55 2.11 6.09
C VAL A 41 1.89 2.80 7.39
N LEU A 42 1.10 3.80 7.74
CA LEU A 42 1.26 4.57 8.97
C LEU A 42 0.49 3.85 10.06
N THR A 43 1.18 3.30 11.04
CA THR A 43 0.57 2.41 12.00
C THR A 43 1.45 2.23 13.22
N ALA A 44 0.88 1.68 14.28
CA ALA A 44 1.58 1.47 15.53
C ALA A 44 2.07 0.04 15.75
N GLY A 45 1.66 -0.90 14.91
CA GLY A 45 1.97 -2.30 15.19
C GLY A 45 3.42 -2.66 14.94
N LEU A 46 3.77 -3.87 15.33
CA LEU A 46 5.13 -4.38 15.19
C LEU A 46 5.21 -5.31 14.00
N VAL A 47 6.24 -5.14 13.19
CA VAL A 47 6.54 -6.04 12.09
C VAL A 47 8.02 -6.37 12.11
N GLU A 48 8.36 -7.47 11.45
CA GLU A 48 9.74 -7.84 11.25
C GLU A 48 10.13 -7.56 9.81
N GLU A 49 11.42 -7.39 9.60
CA GLU A 49 11.93 -7.15 8.28
C GLU A 49 11.53 -8.28 7.35
N ARG A 50 11.02 -7.94 6.17
CA ARG A 50 10.64 -8.90 5.14
C ARG A 50 9.41 -9.73 5.50
N GLU A 51 8.72 -9.37 6.54
CA GLU A 51 7.50 -10.08 6.92
C GLU A 51 6.42 -9.90 5.86
N LEU A 52 5.64 -10.95 5.62
CA LEU A 52 4.46 -10.86 4.76
C LEU A 52 3.27 -10.52 5.61
N ILE A 53 2.52 -9.51 5.19
CA ILE A 53 1.32 -9.10 5.89
C ILE A 53 0.14 -9.12 4.93
N TRP A 54 -1.04 -9.26 5.52
CA TRP A 54 -2.30 -9.10 4.80
C TRP A 54 -2.75 -7.66 5.00
N LEU A 55 -2.99 -6.94 3.91
CA LEU A 55 -3.30 -5.53 3.97
C LEU A 55 -4.60 -5.27 3.26
N GLU A 56 -5.51 -4.57 3.93
CA GLU A 56 -6.79 -4.20 3.35
C GLU A 56 -6.87 -2.67 3.34
N ILE A 57 -7.06 -2.11 2.15
CA ILE A 57 -7.05 -0.66 1.96
C ILE A 57 -8.43 -0.22 1.53
N ALA A 58 -9.01 0.74 2.25
CA ALA A 58 -10.33 1.27 1.92
C ALA A 58 -10.19 2.27 0.77
N ILE A 59 -10.81 1.95 -0.35
CA ILE A 59 -10.82 2.83 -1.52
C ILE A 59 -12.18 3.51 -1.56
N PRO A 60 -12.22 4.84 -1.73
CA PRO A 60 -13.51 5.54 -1.72
C PRO A 60 -14.46 5.01 -2.79
N GLN A 61 -15.69 4.77 -2.38
CA GLN A 61 -16.80 4.46 -3.28
C GLN A 61 -16.74 3.10 -3.95
N VAL A 62 -15.76 2.27 -3.59
CA VAL A 62 -15.70 0.90 -4.10
C VAL A 62 -15.29 0.00 -2.96
N GLU A 63 -15.25 -1.29 -3.23
CA GLU A 63 -14.88 -2.24 -2.20
C GLU A 63 -13.41 -2.12 -1.84
N PRO A 64 -13.05 -2.46 -0.62
CA PRO A 64 -11.64 -2.40 -0.23
C PRO A 64 -10.78 -3.29 -1.09
N VAL A 65 -9.52 -2.92 -1.21
CA VAL A 65 -8.52 -3.70 -1.92
C VAL A 65 -7.74 -4.49 -0.89
N SER A 66 -7.63 -5.80 -1.11
CA SER A 66 -6.90 -6.69 -0.23
C SER A 66 -5.69 -7.23 -0.95
N VAL A 67 -4.54 -7.15 -0.31
CA VAL A 67 -3.29 -7.59 -0.93
C VAL A 67 -2.41 -8.25 0.11
N TRP A 68 -1.55 -9.15 -0.36
CA TRP A 68 -0.40 -9.60 0.41
C TRP A 68 0.74 -8.66 0.11
N ALA A 69 1.51 -8.32 1.14
CA ALA A 69 2.57 -7.35 0.97
C ALA A 69 3.75 -7.73 1.84
N GLU A 70 4.94 -7.40 1.37
CA GLU A 70 6.18 -7.68 2.07
C GLU A 70 6.71 -6.39 2.66
N VAL A 71 7.07 -6.41 3.95
CA VAL A 71 7.67 -5.26 4.61
C VAL A 71 9.09 -5.09 4.07
N VAL A 72 9.36 -3.92 3.48
CA VAL A 72 10.67 -3.68 2.87
C VAL A 72 11.46 -2.59 3.57
N ASP A 73 10.81 -1.80 4.44
CA ASP A 73 11.51 -0.76 5.17
C ASP A 73 10.68 -0.38 6.37
N GLN A 74 11.33 0.03 7.44
CA GLN A 74 10.63 0.42 8.64
C GLN A 74 11.05 1.83 9.05
N ALA A 75 10.05 2.65 9.37
CA ALA A 75 10.27 3.96 9.97
C ALA A 75 9.88 3.82 11.43
N TYR A 76 10.85 3.76 12.29
CA TYR A 76 10.66 3.43 13.69
C TYR A 76 9.57 4.31 14.31
N GLU A 77 8.62 3.68 14.97
CA GLU A 77 7.51 4.35 15.67
C GLU A 77 6.56 5.10 14.75
N ILE A 78 6.71 4.96 13.44
CA ILE A 78 5.81 5.64 12.51
C ILE A 78 5.04 4.63 11.67
N GLY A 79 5.72 3.63 11.16
CA GLY A 79 5.09 2.66 10.29
C GLY A 79 6.11 1.97 9.43
N PHE A 80 5.65 1.49 8.27
CA PHE A 80 6.56 0.75 7.42
C PHE A 80 6.12 0.84 5.96
N ALA A 81 7.07 0.60 5.08
CA ALA A 81 6.81 0.53 3.65
C ALA A 81 6.68 -0.92 3.24
N VAL A 82 5.79 -1.17 2.30
CA VAL A 82 5.57 -2.52 1.81
C VAL A 82 5.62 -2.55 0.30
N ARG A 83 5.94 -3.73 -0.22
CA ARG A 83 5.87 -4.04 -1.64
C ARG A 83 4.77 -5.07 -1.80
N PHE A 84 3.84 -4.81 -2.71
CA PHE A 84 2.74 -5.75 -2.95
C PHE A 84 3.30 -7.00 -3.62
N THR A 85 2.87 -8.16 -3.14
CA THR A 85 3.36 -9.42 -3.69
C THR A 85 2.27 -10.22 -4.39
N SER A 86 1.01 -10.04 -3.99
CA SER A 86 -0.06 -10.86 -4.56
C SER A 86 -1.41 -10.23 -4.26
N SER A 87 -2.29 -10.25 -5.26
CA SER A 87 -3.66 -9.80 -5.08
C SER A 87 -4.49 -10.44 -6.18
N SER A 88 -5.82 -10.38 -6.03
CA SER A 88 -6.70 -10.85 -7.08
C SER A 88 -6.70 -9.85 -8.23
N ASP A 89 -7.14 -10.32 -9.40
CA ASP A 89 -7.25 -9.43 -10.54
C ASP A 89 -8.20 -8.29 -10.27
N GLU A 90 -9.28 -8.54 -9.56
CA GLU A 90 -10.24 -7.49 -9.25
C GLU A 90 -9.64 -6.44 -8.34
N ASP A 91 -8.90 -6.87 -7.32
CA ASP A 91 -8.26 -5.93 -6.41
C ASP A 91 -7.21 -5.12 -7.16
N GLU A 92 -6.45 -5.78 -8.01
CA GLU A 92 -5.43 -5.09 -8.77
C GLU A 92 -6.04 -4.03 -9.66
N GLN A 93 -7.17 -4.36 -10.28
CA GLN A 93 -7.83 -3.42 -11.17
C GLN A 93 -8.40 -2.23 -10.41
N ARG A 94 -9.00 -2.47 -9.25
CA ARG A 94 -9.51 -1.37 -8.44
C ARG A 94 -8.39 -0.44 -8.03
N LEU A 95 -7.26 -1.02 -7.65
CA LEU A 95 -6.10 -0.23 -7.25
C LEU A 95 -5.58 0.60 -8.42
N THR A 96 -5.43 -0.02 -9.58
CA THR A 96 -4.95 0.67 -10.76
C THR A 96 -5.86 1.82 -11.14
N THR A 97 -7.17 1.59 -11.12
CA THR A 97 -8.13 2.61 -11.46
C THR A 97 -8.03 3.79 -10.51
N TYR A 98 -7.97 3.50 -9.22
CA TYR A 98 -7.89 4.56 -8.23
C TYR A 98 -6.62 5.39 -8.41
N ILE A 99 -5.48 4.73 -8.57
CA ILE A 99 -4.21 5.44 -8.73
C ILE A 99 -4.23 6.29 -9.99
N THR A 100 -4.75 5.74 -11.08
CA THR A 100 -4.81 6.47 -12.33
C THR A 100 -5.64 7.75 -12.17
N GLU A 101 -6.75 7.65 -11.47
CA GLU A 101 -7.60 8.82 -11.29
C GLU A 101 -6.96 9.84 -10.37
N GLU A 102 -6.26 9.39 -9.35
CA GLU A 102 -5.58 10.31 -8.46
C GLU A 102 -4.42 11.01 -9.17
N LEU A 103 -3.74 10.31 -10.05
CA LEU A 103 -2.67 10.94 -10.83
C LEU A 103 -3.23 12.00 -11.77
N LYS A 104 -4.37 11.75 -12.37
CA LYS A 104 -4.99 12.75 -13.22
C LYS A 104 -5.40 13.97 -12.42
N ALA A 105 -5.98 13.76 -11.25
CA ALA A 105 -6.40 14.87 -10.41
C ALA A 105 -5.20 15.70 -9.98
N ALA A 106 -4.09 15.05 -9.66
CA ALA A 106 -2.89 15.76 -9.23
C ALA A 106 -2.27 16.56 -10.38
N ALA A 107 -2.45 16.10 -11.61
CA ALA A 107 -1.86 16.79 -12.76
C ALA A 107 -2.62 18.05 -13.12
N ASN A 108 -3.85 18.17 -12.65
CA ASN A 108 -4.65 19.37 -12.92
C ASN A 108 -4.42 20.40 -11.83
#